data_6c4052f442346f16a945e658c74ea859
#
_entry.id   6c4052f442346f16a945e658c74ea859
#
_cell.length_a   1.000
_cell.length_b   1.000
_cell.length_c   1.000
_cell.angle_alpha   90.00
_cell.angle_beta   90.00
_cell.angle_gamma   90.00
#
_symmetry.space_group_name_H-M   'P 1'
#
loop_
_entity.id
_entity.type
_entity.pdbx_description
1 polymer ?
#
loop_
_entity_poly.entity_id
_entity_poly.type
_entity_poly.pdbx_seq_one_letter_code
_entity_poly.pdbx_strand_id
1 'polypeptide(L)'
;MRKSTIWLLAVVMAFAFAGLLFLQVKYVSIILKKSSEQFNETVKRSMHQVSKNLELDETARYLEEDLSRDEANNYLYQNEQSSLGGGIITEKKYKMQFTNADGTVEHIEFHSDIRTRKFEPLSSLGSNKVPNSIVSTSKDLQQTLKRRYQYQSGLFNEVILNILHTANLKPIEERIDFKKLNNYLKSEFVNNGLNLPFVFAVINKDGKIVYQNGDIPPVSDVIQQVLFPNDPPSKQNYLKVYFPTKGDYISSSVTFIVPSIIFSLILLVTFIFTIYIVFRQKRLSEMKNDFINNMTHELKTPVSTISLAAQMLKDSDITKSP
;
A
#
# COMPACT_ATOMS: atom_id res chain seq x y z
N MET A 1 26.53 -31.55 42.03
CA MET A 1 26.26 -31.70 40.56
C MET A 1 27.56 -32.12 39.85
N ARG A 2 27.50 -33.07 38.87
CA ARG A 2 28.66 -33.48 38.09
C ARG A 2 29.16 -32.34 37.18
N LYS A 3 30.49 -32.21 36.98
CA LYS A 3 31.05 -31.14 36.10
C LYS A 3 30.38 -31.17 34.69
N SER A 4 30.10 -32.36 34.19
CA SER A 4 29.42 -32.56 32.90
C SER A 4 28.00 -31.98 32.85
N THR A 5 27.23 -32.03 33.93
CA THR A 5 25.86 -31.54 33.97
C THR A 5 25.81 -30.01 33.87
N ILE A 6 26.74 -29.30 34.54
CA ILE A 6 26.82 -27.83 34.47
C ILE A 6 27.27 -27.39 33.08
N TRP A 7 28.25 -28.10 32.50
CA TRP A 7 28.72 -27.82 31.14
C TRP A 7 27.61 -28.04 30.09
N LEU A 8 26.87 -29.15 30.20
CA LEU A 8 25.76 -29.43 29.31
C LEU A 8 24.67 -28.36 29.42
N LEU A 9 24.32 -27.92 30.63
CA LEU A 9 23.33 -26.85 30.85
C LEU A 9 23.82 -25.52 30.23
N ALA A 10 25.10 -25.16 30.40
CA ALA A 10 25.68 -23.97 29.81
C ALA A 10 25.64 -24.00 28.28
N VAL A 11 25.96 -25.16 27.66
CA VAL A 11 25.91 -25.34 26.20
C VAL A 11 24.47 -25.22 25.67
N VAL A 12 23.51 -25.89 26.32
CA VAL A 12 22.09 -25.82 25.93
C VAL A 12 21.57 -24.38 26.02
N MET A 13 21.89 -23.67 27.09
CA MET A 13 21.47 -22.28 27.24
C MET A 13 22.17 -21.36 26.23
N ALA A 14 23.46 -21.55 25.94
CA ALA A 14 24.17 -20.80 24.92
C ALA A 14 23.56 -21.03 23.53
N PHE A 15 23.17 -22.25 23.21
CA PHE A 15 22.52 -22.59 21.94
C PHE A 15 21.13 -21.96 21.86
N ALA A 16 20.33 -22.01 22.92
CA ALA A 16 19.03 -21.36 22.98
C ALA A 16 19.14 -19.84 22.79
N PHE A 17 20.13 -19.21 23.42
CA PHE A 17 20.39 -17.78 23.28
C PHE A 17 20.87 -17.39 21.87
N ALA A 18 21.76 -18.18 21.26
CA ALA A 18 22.17 -17.99 19.87
C ALA A 18 20.99 -18.10 18.90
N GLY A 19 20.07 -19.05 19.13
CA GLY A 19 18.83 -19.18 18.39
C GLY A 19 17.91 -17.94 18.53
N LEU A 20 17.81 -17.40 19.75
CA LEU A 20 17.01 -16.18 20.00
C LEU A 20 17.59 -14.96 19.27
N LEU A 21 18.91 -14.75 19.31
CA LEU A 21 19.56 -13.68 18.56
C LEU A 21 19.37 -13.84 17.04
N PHE A 22 19.53 -15.06 16.53
CA PHE A 22 19.28 -15.34 15.12
C PHE A 22 17.85 -14.97 14.69
N LEU A 23 16.86 -15.35 15.51
CA LEU A 23 15.45 -15.00 15.25
C LEU A 23 15.23 -13.49 15.29
N GLN A 24 15.87 -12.75 16.23
CA GLN A 24 15.77 -11.29 16.28
C GLN A 24 16.30 -10.63 15.00
N VAL A 25 17.48 -11.01 14.54
CA VAL A 25 18.07 -10.47 13.30
C VAL A 25 17.16 -10.75 12.10
N LYS A 26 16.63 -11.96 11.99
CA LYS A 26 15.65 -12.33 10.95
C LYS A 26 14.38 -11.52 11.04
N TYR A 27 13.85 -11.31 12.23
CA TYR A 27 12.63 -10.55 12.46
C TYR A 27 12.78 -9.07 12.05
N VAL A 28 13.91 -8.42 12.42
CA VAL A 28 14.24 -7.06 11.97
C VAL A 28 14.26 -6.98 10.44
N SER A 29 14.95 -7.91 9.78
CA SER A 29 15.05 -7.94 8.32
C SER A 29 13.67 -8.09 7.64
N ILE A 30 12.80 -8.95 8.18
CA ILE A 30 11.44 -9.16 7.67
C ILE A 30 10.59 -7.90 7.84
N ILE A 31 10.67 -7.23 9.00
CA ILE A 31 9.89 -5.99 9.24
C ILE A 31 10.33 -4.89 8.30
N LEU A 32 11.63 -4.65 8.13
CA LEU A 32 12.13 -3.64 7.19
C LEU A 32 11.65 -3.89 5.77
N LYS A 33 11.75 -5.14 5.30
CA LYS A 33 11.26 -5.51 3.97
C LYS A 33 9.76 -5.30 3.83
N LYS A 34 8.97 -5.77 4.80
CA LYS A 34 7.52 -5.64 4.80
C LYS A 34 7.07 -4.17 4.86
N SER A 35 7.74 -3.35 5.68
CA SER A 35 7.46 -1.91 5.76
C SER A 35 7.76 -1.20 4.44
N SER A 36 8.87 -1.56 3.76
CA SER A 36 9.20 -1.04 2.43
C SER A 36 8.19 -1.45 1.36
N GLU A 37 7.76 -2.71 1.36
CA GLU A 37 6.72 -3.21 0.45
C GLU A 37 5.39 -2.50 0.69
N GLN A 38 4.95 -2.40 1.94
CA GLN A 38 3.72 -1.70 2.32
C GLN A 38 3.75 -0.21 1.91
N PHE A 39 4.88 0.46 2.12
CA PHE A 39 5.08 1.83 1.67
C PHE A 39 4.89 1.94 0.15
N ASN A 40 5.58 1.11 -0.62
CA ASN A 40 5.50 1.12 -2.08
C ASN A 40 4.08 0.84 -2.59
N GLU A 41 3.37 -0.10 -1.98
CA GLU A 41 1.97 -0.40 -2.33
C GLU A 41 1.04 0.77 -1.99
N THR A 42 1.24 1.43 -0.85
CA THR A 42 0.46 2.60 -0.46
C THR A 42 0.66 3.74 -1.44
N VAL A 43 1.92 4.01 -1.84
CA VAL A 43 2.23 5.03 -2.85
C VAL A 43 1.59 4.68 -4.19
N LYS A 44 1.72 3.44 -4.67
CA LYS A 44 1.11 2.99 -5.93
C LYS A 44 -0.41 3.15 -5.92
N ARG A 45 -1.05 2.79 -4.81
CA ARG A 45 -2.50 2.95 -4.63
C ARG A 45 -2.91 4.42 -4.68
N SER A 46 -2.17 5.30 -4.00
CA SER A 46 -2.40 6.75 -4.04
C SER A 46 -2.22 7.31 -5.45
N MET A 47 -1.15 6.92 -6.15
CA MET A 47 -0.90 7.34 -7.53
C MET A 47 -2.01 6.84 -8.49
N HIS A 48 -2.49 5.61 -8.29
CA HIS A 48 -3.61 5.09 -9.08
C HIS A 48 -4.90 5.90 -8.87
N GLN A 49 -5.18 6.31 -7.63
CA GLN A 49 -6.33 7.16 -7.34
C GLN A 49 -6.18 8.55 -7.97
N VAL A 50 -4.98 9.13 -7.93
CA VAL A 50 -4.67 10.38 -8.64
C VAL A 50 -4.90 10.26 -10.14
N SER A 51 -4.42 9.16 -10.75
CA SER A 51 -4.67 8.85 -12.16
C SER A 51 -6.16 8.84 -12.49
N LYS A 52 -6.95 8.16 -11.66
CA LYS A 52 -8.42 8.10 -11.81
C LYS A 52 -9.07 9.47 -11.65
N ASN A 53 -8.61 10.29 -10.70
CA ASN A 53 -9.13 11.64 -10.51
C ASN A 53 -8.84 12.54 -11.73
N LEU A 54 -7.66 12.39 -12.35
CA LEU A 54 -7.33 13.11 -13.58
C LEU A 54 -8.19 12.66 -14.77
N GLU A 55 -8.47 11.36 -14.91
CA GLU A 55 -9.40 10.86 -15.93
C GLU A 55 -10.81 11.42 -15.73
N LEU A 56 -11.28 11.51 -14.49
CA LEU A 56 -12.57 12.12 -14.18
C LEU A 56 -12.60 13.62 -14.51
N ASP A 57 -11.55 14.35 -14.17
CA ASP A 57 -11.42 15.79 -14.52
C ASP A 57 -11.40 16.00 -16.03
N GLU A 58 -10.66 15.16 -16.75
CA GLU A 58 -10.63 15.20 -18.21
C GLU A 58 -12.02 14.91 -18.81
N THR A 59 -12.70 13.90 -18.31
CA THR A 59 -14.07 13.55 -18.72
C THR A 59 -15.05 14.68 -18.45
N ALA A 60 -14.99 15.29 -17.26
CA ALA A 60 -15.85 16.41 -16.89
C ALA A 60 -15.61 17.62 -17.81
N ARG A 61 -14.35 17.95 -18.11
CA ARG A 61 -14.01 19.05 -19.00
C ARG A 61 -14.53 18.82 -20.44
N TYR A 62 -14.45 17.61 -20.97
CA TYR A 62 -15.02 17.31 -22.27
C TYR A 62 -16.52 17.39 -22.31
N LEU A 63 -17.18 16.93 -21.24
CA LEU A 63 -18.63 17.03 -21.13
C LEU A 63 -19.08 18.51 -21.07
N GLU A 64 -18.37 19.35 -20.33
CA GLU A 64 -18.65 20.79 -20.26
C GLU A 64 -18.39 21.50 -21.60
N GLU A 65 -17.31 21.14 -22.31
CA GLU A 65 -17.00 21.67 -23.64
C GLU A 65 -18.06 21.28 -24.67
N ASP A 66 -18.58 20.04 -24.62
CA ASP A 66 -19.60 19.54 -25.53
C ASP A 66 -20.97 20.19 -25.27
N LEU A 67 -21.37 20.32 -23.98
CA LEU A 67 -22.58 21.02 -23.59
C LEU A 67 -22.56 22.49 -24.00
N SER A 68 -21.44 23.18 -23.84
CA SER A 68 -21.29 24.59 -24.23
C SER A 68 -21.35 24.77 -25.75
N ARG A 69 -20.86 23.81 -26.54
CA ARG A 69 -21.00 23.79 -28.01
C ARG A 69 -22.44 23.58 -28.44
N ASP A 70 -23.16 22.70 -27.77
CA ASP A 70 -24.57 22.44 -28.06
C ASP A 70 -25.46 23.64 -27.70
N GLU A 71 -25.20 24.34 -26.64
CA GLU A 71 -25.85 25.62 -26.33
C GLU A 71 -25.57 26.66 -27.40
N ALA A 72 -24.30 26.88 -27.77
CA ALA A 72 -23.93 27.84 -28.80
C ALA A 72 -24.57 27.50 -30.16
N ASN A 73 -24.62 26.22 -30.55
CA ASN A 73 -25.30 25.78 -31.75
C ASN A 73 -26.83 26.02 -31.67
N ASN A 74 -27.45 25.77 -30.53
CA ASN A 74 -28.87 25.99 -30.32
C ASN A 74 -29.27 27.50 -30.46
N TYR A 75 -28.39 28.42 -30.03
CA TYR A 75 -28.59 29.86 -30.28
C TYR A 75 -28.43 30.25 -31.73
N LEU A 76 -27.57 29.59 -32.49
CA LEU A 76 -27.43 29.82 -33.96
C LEU A 76 -28.62 29.28 -34.75
N TYR A 77 -29.17 28.14 -34.35
CA TYR A 77 -30.37 27.56 -35.02
C TYR A 77 -31.67 28.28 -34.63
N GLN A 78 -31.79 28.96 -33.53
CA GLN A 78 -32.98 29.78 -33.19
C GLN A 78 -33.12 31.00 -34.10
N ASN A 79 -32.04 31.47 -34.73
CA ASN A 79 -32.08 32.62 -35.65
C ASN A 79 -32.48 32.26 -37.08
N GLU A 80 -32.53 30.98 -37.47
CA GLU A 80 -32.98 30.53 -38.80
C GLU A 80 -34.42 29.92 -38.82
N GLN A 81 -35.18 30.01 -37.73
CA GLN A 81 -36.54 29.52 -37.70
C GLN A 81 -37.50 30.46 -38.39
N SER A 82 -37.58 30.35 -39.70
CA SER A 82 -38.81 30.68 -40.44
C SER A 82 -39.78 29.49 -40.36
N SER A 83 -40.86 29.72 -39.61
CA SER A 83 -42.19 29.19 -39.69
C SER A 83 -42.47 28.15 -40.80
N LEU A 84 -42.59 26.88 -40.40
CA LEU A 84 -43.59 25.97 -40.99
C LEU A 84 -43.83 24.80 -40.02
N GLY A 85 -45.08 24.53 -39.71
CA GLY A 85 -45.51 23.66 -38.62
C GLY A 85 -45.00 22.22 -38.66
N GLY A 86 -44.72 21.74 -37.48
CA GLY A 86 -44.50 20.31 -37.21
C GLY A 86 -43.07 19.96 -36.89
N GLY A 87 -42.79 19.68 -35.64
CA GLY A 87 -41.68 18.92 -35.11
C GLY A 87 -40.26 19.28 -35.59
N ILE A 88 -39.45 19.79 -34.68
CA ILE A 88 -38.02 20.01 -34.99
C ILE A 88 -37.33 18.64 -35.11
N ILE A 89 -36.84 18.34 -36.29
CA ILE A 89 -35.97 17.20 -36.55
C ILE A 89 -34.55 17.76 -36.55
N THR A 90 -33.80 17.47 -35.52
CA THR A 90 -32.37 17.78 -35.55
C THR A 90 -31.62 16.54 -35.99
N GLU A 91 -31.17 16.54 -37.24
CA GLU A 91 -30.31 15.50 -37.79
C GLU A 91 -28.86 15.90 -37.52
N LYS A 92 -28.21 15.24 -36.57
CA LYS A 92 -26.78 15.44 -36.32
C LYS A 92 -25.99 14.39 -37.08
N LYS A 93 -25.16 14.82 -38.05
CA LYS A 93 -24.20 14.00 -38.77
C LYS A 93 -22.83 14.13 -38.15
N TYR A 94 -22.32 13.03 -37.63
CA TYR A 94 -20.96 12.97 -37.11
C TYR A 94 -20.08 12.26 -38.14
N LYS A 95 -18.98 12.92 -38.54
CA LYS A 95 -17.91 12.32 -39.37
C LYS A 95 -16.71 12.08 -38.47
N MET A 96 -16.38 10.84 -38.26
CA MET A 96 -15.12 10.47 -37.64
C MET A 96 -14.13 9.99 -38.67
N GLN A 97 -12.93 10.49 -38.63
CA GLN A 97 -11.83 10.14 -39.53
C GLN A 97 -10.77 9.37 -38.72
N PHE A 98 -10.58 8.10 -39.08
CA PHE A 98 -9.56 7.25 -38.47
C PHE A 98 -8.41 7.09 -39.45
N THR A 99 -7.19 7.28 -38.98
CA THR A 99 -5.98 6.94 -39.73
C THR A 99 -5.44 5.63 -39.18
N ASN A 100 -5.50 4.58 -40.00
CA ASN A 100 -4.95 3.27 -39.63
C ASN A 100 -3.42 3.32 -39.56
N ALA A 101 -2.80 2.31 -38.95
CA ALA A 101 -1.34 2.21 -38.81
C ALA A 101 -0.58 2.15 -40.14
N ASP A 102 -1.27 1.82 -41.22
CA ASP A 102 -0.79 1.80 -42.63
C ASP A 102 -0.95 3.14 -43.36
N GLY A 103 -1.47 4.17 -42.69
CA GLY A 103 -1.69 5.51 -43.25
C GLY A 103 -3.02 5.62 -44.06
N THR A 104 -3.87 4.60 -44.12
CA THR A 104 -5.19 4.70 -44.72
C THR A 104 -6.16 5.43 -43.82
N VAL A 105 -6.97 6.30 -44.43
CA VAL A 105 -7.96 7.12 -43.71
C VAL A 105 -9.34 6.51 -43.94
N GLU A 106 -9.95 6.00 -42.89
CA GLU A 106 -11.33 5.52 -42.88
C GLU A 106 -12.26 6.59 -42.31
N HIS A 107 -13.40 6.79 -42.98
CA HIS A 107 -14.45 7.68 -42.50
C HIS A 107 -15.63 6.86 -41.99
N ILE A 108 -16.00 7.02 -40.75
CA ILE A 108 -17.22 6.46 -40.18
C ILE A 108 -18.20 7.62 -39.98
N GLU A 109 -19.35 7.52 -40.68
CA GLU A 109 -20.44 8.48 -40.53
C GLU A 109 -21.50 7.89 -39.60
N PHE A 110 -21.77 8.59 -38.50
CA PHE A 110 -22.88 8.25 -37.60
C PHE A 110 -24.05 9.21 -37.88
N HIS A 111 -25.22 8.66 -38.07
CA HIS A 111 -26.45 9.43 -38.20
C HIS A 111 -27.25 9.28 -36.92
N SER A 112 -27.51 10.39 -36.25
CA SER A 112 -28.38 10.44 -35.06
C SER A 112 -29.64 11.24 -35.39
N ASP A 113 -30.75 10.53 -35.61
CA ASP A 113 -32.06 11.15 -35.81
C ASP A 113 -32.71 11.43 -34.46
N ILE A 114 -32.61 12.65 -33.95
CA ILE A 114 -33.30 13.08 -32.73
C ILE A 114 -34.59 13.76 -33.15
N ARG A 115 -35.69 13.05 -33.06
CA ARG A 115 -37.05 13.65 -33.23
C ARG A 115 -37.54 14.18 -31.91
N THR A 116 -37.47 15.48 -31.69
CA THR A 116 -38.08 16.14 -30.53
C THR A 116 -39.50 16.55 -30.90
N ARG A 117 -40.51 15.84 -30.42
CA ARG A 117 -41.90 16.35 -30.48
C ARG A 117 -42.06 17.46 -29.43
N LYS A 118 -42.53 18.62 -29.90
CA LYS A 118 -42.92 19.72 -29.02
C LYS A 118 -44.02 19.20 -28.09
N PHE A 119 -43.80 19.30 -26.80
CA PHE A 119 -44.83 19.02 -25.80
C PHE A 119 -45.88 20.13 -25.93
N GLU A 120 -47.08 19.83 -26.42
CA GLU A 120 -48.23 20.73 -26.22
C GLU A 120 -48.63 20.69 -24.75
N PRO A 121 -48.83 21.87 -24.12
CA PRO A 121 -49.32 21.91 -22.76
C PRO A 121 -50.70 21.27 -22.68
N LEU A 122 -50.96 20.55 -21.61
CA LEU A 122 -52.15 19.73 -21.33
C LEU A 122 -53.48 20.53 -21.31
N SER A 123 -53.47 21.84 -21.59
CA SER A 123 -54.63 22.74 -21.61
C SER A 123 -55.45 22.73 -22.88
N SER A 124 -55.03 22.03 -23.94
CA SER A 124 -55.79 21.98 -25.19
C SER A 124 -56.62 20.68 -25.45
N LEU A 125 -56.63 19.78 -24.47
CA LEU A 125 -57.49 18.59 -24.53
C LEU A 125 -58.88 18.91 -24.00
N GLY A 126 -59.69 19.57 -24.87
CA GLY A 126 -61.13 19.62 -24.73
C GLY A 126 -61.71 18.20 -24.68
N SER A 127 -62.44 17.98 -23.62
CA SER A 127 -63.57 17.06 -23.46
C SER A 127 -63.78 15.93 -24.44
N ASN A 128 -63.89 14.74 -23.89
CA ASN A 128 -64.41 13.49 -24.44
C ASN A 128 -63.48 12.56 -25.13
N LYS A 129 -62.67 11.86 -24.28
CA LYS A 129 -62.50 10.41 -24.30
C LYS A 129 -61.75 10.02 -23.05
N VAL A 130 -62.46 9.36 -22.15
CA VAL A 130 -61.84 8.65 -21.01
C VAL A 130 -60.94 7.59 -21.62
N PRO A 131 -59.60 7.66 -21.49
CA PRO A 131 -58.76 6.60 -21.96
C PRO A 131 -58.86 5.46 -20.97
N ASN A 132 -59.32 4.34 -21.43
CA ASN A 132 -59.21 3.09 -20.72
C ASN A 132 -57.74 2.81 -20.37
N SER A 133 -57.55 2.63 -19.10
CA SER A 133 -56.51 1.80 -18.52
C SER A 133 -55.17 2.45 -18.18
N ILE A 134 -54.90 2.37 -16.91
CA ILE A 134 -53.59 2.45 -16.24
C ILE A 134 -52.46 1.79 -17.09
N VAL A 135 -52.78 0.80 -17.94
CA VAL A 135 -51.86 0.10 -18.86
C VAL A 135 -51.35 0.99 -19.99
N SER A 136 -52.15 1.90 -20.57
CA SER A 136 -51.68 2.81 -21.61
C SER A 136 -50.74 3.87 -21.08
N THR A 137 -51.03 4.43 -19.90
CA THR A 137 -50.21 5.40 -19.22
C THR A 137 -48.88 4.80 -18.75
N SER A 138 -48.91 3.52 -18.33
CA SER A 138 -47.69 2.76 -17.98
C SER A 138 -46.79 2.50 -19.20
N LYS A 139 -47.38 2.16 -20.37
CA LYS A 139 -46.61 2.00 -21.62
C LYS A 139 -45.98 3.31 -22.10
N ASP A 140 -46.70 4.43 -22.02
CA ASP A 140 -46.16 5.73 -22.41
C ASP A 140 -45.03 6.17 -21.46
N LEU A 141 -45.18 5.92 -20.16
CA LEU A 141 -44.11 6.17 -19.18
C LEU A 141 -42.86 5.30 -19.46
N GLN A 142 -43.07 4.00 -19.72
CA GLN A 142 -41.97 3.10 -20.07
C GLN A 142 -41.26 3.53 -21.36
N GLN A 143 -42.02 3.95 -22.38
CA GLN A 143 -41.43 4.46 -23.63
C GLN A 143 -40.65 5.76 -23.40
N THR A 144 -41.16 6.65 -22.58
CA THR A 144 -40.48 7.91 -22.22
C THR A 144 -39.20 7.64 -21.46
N LEU A 145 -39.21 6.74 -20.45
CA LEU A 145 -38.03 6.33 -19.72
C LEU A 145 -37.00 5.66 -20.62
N LYS A 146 -37.44 4.76 -21.54
CA LYS A 146 -36.57 4.11 -22.51
C LYS A 146 -35.91 5.12 -23.47
N ARG A 147 -36.65 6.14 -23.92
CA ARG A 147 -36.10 7.20 -24.79
C ARG A 147 -35.10 8.07 -24.03
N ARG A 148 -35.37 8.42 -22.78
CA ARG A 148 -34.40 9.16 -21.89
C ARG A 148 -33.14 8.37 -21.70
N TYR A 149 -33.27 7.08 -21.39
CA TYR A 149 -32.12 6.19 -21.21
C TYR A 149 -31.28 6.09 -22.50
N GLN A 150 -31.93 5.88 -23.68
CA GLN A 150 -31.24 5.83 -24.95
C GLN A 150 -30.55 7.14 -25.32
N TYR A 151 -31.17 8.28 -25.00
CA TYR A 151 -30.56 9.60 -25.22
C TYR A 151 -29.34 9.80 -24.31
N GLN A 152 -29.46 9.52 -23.02
CA GLN A 152 -28.34 9.61 -22.07
C GLN A 152 -27.21 8.64 -22.44
N SER A 153 -27.55 7.41 -22.81
CA SER A 153 -26.56 6.41 -23.25
C SER A 153 -25.83 6.86 -24.52
N GLY A 154 -26.54 7.51 -25.45
CA GLY A 154 -25.94 8.09 -26.66
C GLY A 154 -24.94 9.20 -26.32
N LEU A 155 -25.31 10.13 -25.45
CA LEU A 155 -24.42 11.20 -24.97
C LEU A 155 -23.17 10.64 -24.27
N PHE A 156 -23.32 9.65 -23.39
CA PHE A 156 -22.17 9.00 -22.74
C PHE A 156 -21.24 8.33 -23.76
N ASN A 157 -21.78 7.63 -24.74
CA ASN A 157 -20.97 6.99 -25.79
C ASN A 157 -20.22 8.03 -26.63
N GLU A 158 -20.85 9.15 -26.95
CA GLU A 158 -20.21 10.25 -27.68
C GLU A 158 -19.06 10.88 -26.90
N VAL A 159 -19.27 11.15 -25.62
CA VAL A 159 -18.22 11.66 -24.71
C VAL A 159 -17.06 10.67 -24.61
N ILE A 160 -17.36 9.38 -24.44
CA ILE A 160 -16.32 8.33 -24.38
C ILE A 160 -15.52 8.29 -25.68
N LEU A 161 -16.18 8.34 -26.83
CA LEU A 161 -15.50 8.36 -28.13
C LEU A 161 -14.66 9.61 -28.33
N ASN A 162 -15.14 10.77 -27.90
CA ASN A 162 -14.38 12.02 -27.92
C ASN A 162 -13.14 11.96 -27.03
N ILE A 163 -13.26 11.39 -25.83
CA ILE A 163 -12.11 11.21 -24.92
C ILE A 163 -11.07 10.30 -25.59
N LEU A 164 -11.49 9.14 -26.11
CA LEU A 164 -10.59 8.20 -26.79
C LEU A 164 -9.92 8.81 -28.01
N HIS A 165 -10.62 9.64 -28.76
CA HIS A 165 -10.08 10.32 -29.94
C HIS A 165 -9.13 11.45 -29.53
N THR A 166 -9.50 12.25 -28.53
CA THR A 166 -8.72 13.43 -28.09
C THR A 166 -7.46 13.03 -27.36
N ALA A 167 -7.47 11.91 -26.60
CA ALA A 167 -6.26 11.31 -26.03
C ALA A 167 -5.17 11.04 -27.10
N ASN A 168 -5.61 10.82 -28.36
CA ASN A 168 -4.68 10.63 -29.48
C ASN A 168 -4.16 11.93 -30.11
N LEU A 169 -4.77 13.07 -29.87
CA LEU A 169 -4.48 14.32 -30.56
C LEU A 169 -3.80 15.36 -29.69
N LYS A 170 -4.17 15.49 -28.41
CA LYS A 170 -3.63 16.51 -27.52
C LYS A 170 -2.36 16.01 -26.80
N PRO A 171 -1.29 16.82 -26.76
CA PRO A 171 -0.12 16.52 -25.93
C PRO A 171 -0.49 16.54 -24.46
N ILE A 172 0.28 15.82 -23.64
CA ILE A 172 -0.02 15.64 -22.21
C ILE A 172 -0.04 16.96 -21.43
N GLU A 173 0.75 17.94 -21.88
CA GLU A 173 0.85 19.28 -21.30
C GLU A 173 -0.49 20.05 -21.35
N GLU A 174 -1.31 19.78 -22.36
CA GLU A 174 -2.64 20.40 -22.52
C GLU A 174 -3.74 19.61 -21.80
N ARG A 175 -3.48 18.35 -21.51
CA ARG A 175 -4.46 17.44 -20.85
C ARG A 175 -4.45 17.62 -19.33
N ILE A 176 -3.29 17.94 -18.74
CA ILE A 176 -3.09 17.99 -17.29
C ILE A 176 -2.71 19.39 -16.83
N ASP A 177 -3.40 19.85 -15.80
CA ASP A 177 -2.91 20.94 -14.96
C ASP A 177 -1.95 20.37 -13.90
N PHE A 178 -0.65 20.62 -14.05
CA PHE A 178 0.38 20.13 -13.15
C PHE A 178 0.24 20.66 -11.71
N LYS A 179 -0.40 21.83 -11.51
CA LYS A 179 -0.72 22.33 -10.15
C LYS A 179 -1.79 21.46 -9.50
N LYS A 180 -2.84 21.11 -10.25
CA LYS A 180 -3.88 20.17 -9.77
C LYS A 180 -3.28 18.80 -9.50
N LEU A 181 -2.43 18.28 -10.39
CA LEU A 181 -1.72 17.02 -10.19
C LEU A 181 -0.93 17.01 -8.87
N ASN A 182 -0.17 18.08 -8.60
CA ASN A 182 0.57 18.20 -7.34
C ASN A 182 -0.37 18.20 -6.12
N ASN A 183 -1.49 18.90 -6.20
CA ASN A 183 -2.47 18.94 -5.12
C ASN A 183 -3.14 17.58 -4.89
N TYR A 184 -3.49 16.86 -5.94
CA TYR A 184 -4.02 15.50 -5.85
C TYR A 184 -3.02 14.53 -5.23
N LEU A 185 -1.76 14.56 -5.68
CA LEU A 185 -0.70 13.75 -5.07
C LEU A 185 -0.55 14.04 -3.59
N LYS A 186 -0.46 15.32 -3.22
CA LYS A 186 -0.33 15.73 -1.82
C LYS A 186 -1.52 15.27 -0.98
N SER A 187 -2.74 15.48 -1.47
CA SER A 187 -3.96 15.06 -0.78
C SER A 187 -4.02 13.55 -0.60
N GLU A 188 -3.79 12.79 -1.69
CA GLU A 188 -3.87 11.33 -1.64
C GLU A 188 -2.78 10.70 -0.78
N PHE A 189 -1.56 11.25 -0.78
CA PHE A 189 -0.51 10.77 0.11
C PHE A 189 -0.86 11.04 1.58
N VAL A 190 -1.33 12.24 1.92
CA VAL A 190 -1.74 12.57 3.28
C VAL A 190 -2.93 11.70 3.72
N ASN A 191 -3.94 11.50 2.87
CA ASN A 191 -5.10 10.66 3.14
C ASN A 191 -4.73 9.20 3.41
N ASN A 192 -3.65 8.72 2.79
CA ASN A 192 -3.11 7.38 3.00
C ASN A 192 -2.01 7.32 4.09
N GLY A 193 -1.86 8.39 4.89
CA GLY A 193 -0.91 8.44 6.02
C GLY A 193 0.55 8.69 5.64
N LEU A 194 0.81 9.11 4.39
CA LEU A 194 2.15 9.45 3.91
C LEU A 194 2.36 10.97 3.92
N ASN A 195 2.64 11.51 5.10
CA ASN A 195 2.95 12.95 5.24
C ASN A 195 4.47 13.18 5.11
N LEU A 196 5.01 12.91 3.93
CA LEU A 196 6.44 13.01 3.61
C LEU A 196 6.66 13.97 2.45
N PRO A 197 7.81 14.67 2.40
CA PRO A 197 8.20 15.40 1.22
C PRO A 197 8.40 14.45 0.04
N PHE A 198 7.90 14.84 -1.12
CA PHE A 198 8.03 14.07 -2.35
C PHE A 198 8.38 14.96 -3.53
N VAL A 199 9.04 14.38 -4.51
CA VAL A 199 9.26 14.96 -5.84
C VAL A 199 8.61 14.05 -6.87
N PHE A 200 8.09 14.67 -7.95
CA PHE A 200 7.51 13.91 -9.03
C PHE A 200 7.91 14.42 -10.40
N ALA A 201 7.87 13.54 -11.38
CA ALA A 201 8.02 13.88 -12.78
C ALA A 201 7.00 13.14 -13.63
N VAL A 202 6.54 13.80 -14.67
CA VAL A 202 5.76 13.18 -15.75
C VAL A 202 6.70 12.96 -16.92
N ILE A 203 6.76 11.73 -17.40
CA ILE A 203 7.59 11.33 -18.53
C ILE A 203 6.73 10.70 -19.62
N ASN A 204 7.12 10.89 -20.86
CA ASN A 204 6.50 10.19 -21.98
C ASN A 204 7.05 8.75 -22.12
N LYS A 205 6.52 7.99 -23.06
CA LYS A 205 6.96 6.61 -23.36
C LYS A 205 8.47 6.50 -23.65
N ASP A 206 9.06 7.53 -24.28
CA ASP A 206 10.46 7.56 -24.69
C ASP A 206 11.39 7.93 -23.53
N GLY A 207 10.84 8.14 -22.33
CA GLY A 207 11.57 8.54 -21.15
C GLY A 207 11.90 10.02 -21.07
N LYS A 208 11.42 10.83 -22.02
CA LYS A 208 11.61 12.29 -22.00
C LYS A 208 10.74 12.91 -20.91
N ILE A 209 11.35 13.75 -20.09
CA ILE A 209 10.66 14.50 -19.04
C ILE A 209 9.80 15.57 -19.69
N VAL A 210 8.52 15.53 -19.39
CA VAL A 210 7.51 16.53 -19.79
C VAL A 210 7.41 17.62 -18.72
N TYR A 211 7.35 17.20 -17.46
CA TYR A 211 7.27 18.08 -16.31
C TYR A 211 7.95 17.44 -15.09
N GLN A 212 8.58 18.26 -14.27
CA GLN A 212 9.10 17.85 -12.96
C GLN A 212 9.00 19.01 -11.95
N ASN A 213 8.73 18.66 -10.68
CA ASN A 213 8.69 19.64 -9.59
C ASN A 213 9.96 19.67 -8.73
N GLY A 214 10.97 18.86 -9.08
CA GLY A 214 12.26 18.75 -8.40
C GLY A 214 13.09 17.65 -9.01
N ASP A 215 14.37 17.57 -8.64
CA ASP A 215 15.29 16.59 -9.20
C ASP A 215 15.00 15.19 -8.66
N ILE A 216 14.79 14.25 -9.56
CA ILE A 216 14.66 12.83 -9.23
C ILE A 216 16.02 12.17 -9.49
N PRO A 217 16.72 11.70 -8.45
CA PRO A 217 18.01 11.05 -8.64
C PRO A 217 17.85 9.75 -9.44
N PRO A 218 18.87 9.34 -10.19
CA PRO A 218 18.85 8.08 -10.95
C PRO A 218 19.05 6.87 -10.02
N VAL A 219 18.14 6.69 -9.07
CA VAL A 219 18.15 5.59 -8.09
C VAL A 219 17.01 4.61 -8.36
N SER A 220 17.20 3.38 -7.88
CA SER A 220 16.24 2.29 -8.04
C SER A 220 14.94 2.47 -7.24
N ASP A 221 14.85 3.48 -6.40
CA ASP A 221 13.75 3.67 -5.42
C ASP A 221 12.66 4.64 -5.90
N VAL A 222 12.59 4.86 -7.21
CA VAL A 222 11.56 5.65 -7.87
C VAL A 222 10.36 4.76 -8.17
N ILE A 223 9.17 5.19 -7.72
CA ILE A 223 7.92 4.48 -7.98
C ILE A 223 7.29 5.07 -9.23
N GLN A 224 6.94 4.20 -10.18
CA GLN A 224 6.38 4.59 -11.47
C GLN A 224 4.98 4.00 -11.64
N GLN A 225 4.07 4.82 -12.21
CA GLN A 225 2.69 4.45 -12.53
C GLN A 225 2.29 5.05 -13.88
N VAL A 226 1.47 4.33 -14.65
CA VAL A 226 0.85 4.87 -15.87
C VAL A 226 -0.15 5.95 -15.47
N LEU A 227 -0.09 7.10 -16.13
CA LEU A 227 -0.92 8.26 -15.76
C LEU A 227 -2.34 8.15 -16.32
N PHE A 228 -2.48 7.69 -17.57
CA PHE A 228 -3.76 7.40 -18.22
C PHE A 228 -3.74 5.97 -18.74
N PRO A 229 -4.30 4.99 -18.00
CA PRO A 229 -4.27 3.58 -18.38
C PRO A 229 -4.98 3.27 -19.69
N ASN A 230 -5.98 4.10 -20.04
CA ASN A 230 -6.80 3.93 -21.24
C ASN A 230 -6.15 4.53 -22.50
N ASP A 231 -5.03 5.23 -22.38
CA ASP A 231 -4.29 5.74 -23.53
C ASP A 231 -3.67 4.59 -24.35
N PRO A 232 -3.58 4.74 -25.67
CA PRO A 232 -2.90 3.77 -26.51
C PRO A 232 -1.45 3.53 -26.06
N PRO A 233 -0.94 2.30 -26.14
CA PRO A 233 0.43 1.97 -25.70
C PRO A 233 1.53 2.83 -26.34
N SER A 234 1.26 3.40 -27.54
CA SER A 234 2.18 4.30 -28.23
C SER A 234 2.29 5.68 -27.60
N LYS A 235 1.30 6.11 -26.82
CA LYS A 235 1.20 7.47 -26.23
C LYS A 235 1.06 7.46 -24.70
N GLN A 236 1.35 6.34 -24.06
CA GLN A 236 1.32 6.24 -22.61
C GLN A 236 2.33 7.20 -21.97
N ASN A 237 1.87 7.89 -20.94
CA ASN A 237 2.68 8.74 -20.09
C ASN A 237 2.78 8.12 -18.70
N TYR A 238 3.91 8.36 -18.03
CA TYR A 238 4.19 7.77 -16.74
C TYR A 238 4.43 8.87 -15.71
N LEU A 239 3.83 8.68 -14.56
CA LEU A 239 4.10 9.46 -13.36
C LEU A 239 5.18 8.76 -12.56
N LYS A 240 6.29 9.44 -12.29
CA LYS A 240 7.36 9.00 -11.39
C LYS A 240 7.29 9.79 -10.11
N VAL A 241 7.40 9.11 -8.98
CA VAL A 241 7.44 9.76 -7.66
C VAL A 241 8.62 9.22 -6.87
N TYR A 242 9.30 10.12 -6.20
CA TYR A 242 10.43 9.83 -5.34
C TYR A 242 10.24 10.48 -3.96
N PHE A 243 10.57 9.75 -2.90
CA PHE A 243 10.50 10.22 -1.52
C PHE A 243 11.90 10.27 -0.92
N PRO A 244 12.51 11.45 -0.75
CA PRO A 244 13.86 11.58 -0.19
C PRO A 244 14.01 10.98 1.21
N THR A 245 12.97 11.06 2.02
CA THR A 245 12.96 10.61 3.43
C THR A 245 12.31 9.22 3.65
N LYS A 246 12.15 8.43 2.57
CA LYS A 246 11.59 7.08 2.66
C LYS A 246 12.36 6.18 3.63
N GLY A 247 13.71 6.26 3.62
CA GLY A 247 14.55 5.48 4.51
C GLY A 247 14.26 5.76 5.99
N ASP A 248 14.12 7.02 6.34
CA ASP A 248 13.82 7.45 7.71
C ASP A 248 12.43 7.00 8.15
N TYR A 249 11.46 7.07 7.26
CA TYR A 249 10.09 6.58 7.50
C TYR A 249 10.07 5.08 7.77
N ILE A 250 10.78 4.29 6.96
CA ILE A 250 10.86 2.84 7.13
C ILE A 250 11.61 2.49 8.42
N SER A 251 12.71 3.18 8.72
CA SER A 251 13.49 2.95 9.94
C SER A 251 12.73 3.33 11.21
N SER A 252 11.86 4.34 11.17
CA SER A 252 11.00 4.68 12.31
C SER A 252 10.05 3.55 12.71
N SER A 253 9.63 2.74 11.73
CA SER A 253 8.80 1.55 11.97
C SER A 253 9.54 0.46 12.76
N VAL A 254 10.88 0.50 12.78
CA VAL A 254 11.73 -0.44 13.50
C VAL A 254 11.97 0.00 14.97
N THR A 255 11.62 1.23 15.32
CA THR A 255 11.84 1.77 16.69
C THR A 255 11.17 0.90 17.76
N PHE A 256 10.06 0.25 17.47
CA PHE A 256 9.41 -0.71 18.39
C PHE A 256 10.24 -1.96 18.68
N ILE A 257 11.29 -2.25 17.92
CA ILE A 257 12.17 -3.41 18.13
C ILE A 257 13.27 -3.08 19.15
N VAL A 258 13.61 -1.80 19.34
CA VAL A 258 14.65 -1.36 20.27
C VAL A 258 14.45 -1.91 21.69
N PRO A 259 13.25 -1.85 22.31
CA PRO A 259 12.99 -2.47 23.60
C PRO A 259 13.27 -3.98 23.64
N SER A 260 12.96 -4.69 22.57
CA SER A 260 13.22 -6.14 22.46
C SER A 260 14.71 -6.46 22.44
N ILE A 261 15.52 -5.64 21.75
CA ILE A 261 16.98 -5.78 21.72
C ILE A 261 17.57 -5.51 23.11
N ILE A 262 17.12 -4.44 23.78
CA ILE A 262 17.56 -4.11 25.13
C ILE A 262 17.23 -5.25 26.10
N PHE A 263 16.01 -5.79 26.05
CA PHE A 263 15.59 -6.89 26.90
C PHE A 263 16.43 -8.16 26.65
N SER A 264 16.74 -8.46 25.39
CA SER A 264 17.62 -9.57 25.03
C SER A 264 19.04 -9.39 25.57
N LEU A 265 19.56 -8.17 25.56
CA LEU A 265 20.88 -7.85 26.11
C LEU A 265 20.92 -8.02 27.64
N ILE A 266 19.84 -7.60 28.34
CA ILE A 266 19.68 -7.84 29.77
C ILE A 266 19.66 -9.34 30.07
N LEU A 267 18.94 -10.13 29.29
CA LEU A 267 18.93 -11.59 29.43
C LEU A 267 20.30 -12.21 29.20
N LEU A 268 21.08 -11.69 28.25
CA LEU A 268 22.47 -12.15 28.04
C LEU A 268 23.35 -11.89 29.26
N VAL A 269 23.31 -10.68 29.81
CA VAL A 269 24.08 -10.31 30.98
C VAL A 269 23.71 -11.18 32.18
N THR A 270 22.42 -11.36 32.45
CA THR A 270 21.94 -12.21 33.55
C THR A 270 22.35 -13.66 33.35
N PHE A 271 22.36 -14.17 32.12
CA PHE A 271 22.84 -15.49 31.79
C PHE A 271 24.32 -15.67 32.07
N ILE A 272 25.18 -14.74 31.62
CA ILE A 272 26.63 -14.77 31.88
C ILE A 272 26.89 -14.73 33.41
N PHE A 273 26.16 -13.86 34.12
CA PHE A 273 26.29 -13.72 35.56
C PHE A 273 25.86 -15.00 36.31
N THR A 274 24.78 -15.63 35.85
CA THR A 274 24.34 -16.91 36.45
C THR A 274 25.36 -18.01 36.26
N ILE A 275 25.94 -18.16 35.06
CA ILE A 275 27.01 -19.12 34.81
C ILE A 275 28.20 -18.85 35.69
N TYR A 276 28.62 -17.58 35.82
CA TYR A 276 29.73 -17.20 36.69
C TYR A 276 29.48 -17.62 38.15
N ILE A 277 28.30 -17.34 38.69
CA ILE A 277 27.93 -17.73 40.06
C ILE A 277 27.96 -19.24 40.23
N VAL A 278 27.41 -20.01 39.29
CA VAL A 278 27.39 -21.48 39.34
C VAL A 278 28.80 -22.06 39.36
N PHE A 279 29.72 -21.56 38.52
CA PHE A 279 31.12 -22.00 38.55
C PHE A 279 31.81 -21.61 39.83
N ARG A 280 31.58 -20.40 40.36
CA ARG A 280 32.15 -19.96 41.65
C ARG A 280 31.63 -20.80 42.81
N GLN A 281 30.34 -21.07 42.89
CA GLN A 281 29.76 -21.92 43.94
C GLN A 281 30.33 -23.34 43.87
N LYS A 282 30.50 -23.88 42.67
CA LYS A 282 31.08 -25.20 42.49
C LYS A 282 32.53 -25.25 43.02
N ARG A 283 33.37 -24.27 42.67
CA ARG A 283 34.75 -24.20 43.13
C ARG A 283 34.82 -24.10 44.66
N LEU A 284 33.93 -23.31 45.29
CA LEU A 284 33.83 -23.21 46.74
C LEU A 284 33.41 -24.55 47.36
N SER A 285 32.46 -25.28 46.75
CA SER A 285 32.01 -26.59 47.22
C SER A 285 33.12 -27.64 47.11
N GLU A 286 33.90 -27.62 46.02
CA GLU A 286 35.06 -28.51 45.85
C GLU A 286 36.12 -28.22 46.94
N MET A 287 36.51 -26.97 47.17
CA MET A 287 37.43 -26.59 48.22
C MET A 287 36.94 -27.00 49.62
N LYS A 288 35.61 -26.80 49.90
CA LYS A 288 35.04 -27.23 51.19
C LYS A 288 35.12 -28.75 51.38
N ASN A 289 34.80 -29.52 50.33
CA ASN A 289 34.89 -30.99 50.40
C ASN A 289 36.32 -31.49 50.57
N ASP A 290 37.28 -30.89 49.86
CA ASP A 290 38.69 -31.22 50.01
C ASP A 290 39.20 -30.87 51.42
N PHE A 291 38.80 -29.72 51.97
CA PHE A 291 39.11 -29.36 53.33
C PHE A 291 38.52 -30.34 54.34
N ILE A 292 37.24 -30.70 54.24
CA ILE A 292 36.61 -31.69 55.13
C ILE A 292 37.30 -33.06 55.01
N ASN A 293 37.59 -33.50 53.81
CA ASN A 293 38.28 -34.79 53.62
C ASN A 293 39.67 -34.80 54.22
N ASN A 294 40.46 -33.73 54.02
CA ASN A 294 41.79 -33.60 54.62
C ASN A 294 41.72 -33.53 56.13
N MET A 295 40.81 -32.66 56.68
CA MET A 295 40.63 -32.59 58.13
C MET A 295 40.17 -33.92 58.74
N THR A 296 39.27 -34.65 58.07
CA THR A 296 38.81 -35.96 58.54
C THR A 296 40.00 -36.94 58.58
N HIS A 297 40.87 -36.92 57.56
CA HIS A 297 42.03 -37.77 57.52
C HIS A 297 43.06 -37.40 58.57
N GLU A 298 43.35 -36.10 58.76
CA GLU A 298 44.29 -35.59 59.75
C GLU A 298 43.81 -35.81 61.20
N LEU A 299 42.49 -35.76 61.47
CA LEU A 299 41.88 -36.02 62.75
C LEU A 299 41.74 -37.53 63.03
N LYS A 300 41.61 -38.38 62.03
CA LYS A 300 41.50 -39.84 62.21
C LYS A 300 42.73 -40.42 62.90
N THR A 301 43.94 -39.95 62.55
CA THR A 301 45.20 -40.43 63.13
C THR A 301 45.29 -40.15 64.59
N PRO A 302 45.17 -38.91 65.12
CA PRO A 302 45.23 -38.64 66.52
C PRO A 302 44.09 -39.29 67.36
N VAL A 303 42.86 -39.35 66.77
CA VAL A 303 41.74 -40.02 67.46
C VAL A 303 41.97 -41.53 67.58
N SER A 304 42.54 -42.15 66.53
CA SER A 304 42.90 -43.59 66.56
C SER A 304 43.98 -43.84 67.59
N THR A 305 45.00 -42.96 67.74
CA THR A 305 46.05 -43.07 68.68
C THR A 305 45.51 -42.91 70.10
N ILE A 306 44.63 -41.92 70.37
CA ILE A 306 43.94 -41.75 71.65
C ILE A 306 43.06 -42.95 72.00
N SER A 307 42.36 -43.47 71.05
CA SER A 307 41.50 -44.66 71.25
C SER A 307 42.32 -45.90 71.57
N LEU A 308 43.49 -46.06 70.91
CA LEU A 308 44.40 -47.16 71.24
C LEU A 308 44.99 -47.00 72.62
N ALA A 309 45.48 -45.79 73.01
CA ALA A 309 45.97 -45.50 74.34
C ALA A 309 44.88 -45.75 75.41
N ALA A 310 43.64 -45.36 75.14
CA ALA A 310 42.53 -45.60 76.08
C ALA A 310 42.18 -47.10 76.19
N GLN A 311 42.31 -47.87 75.10
CA GLN A 311 42.17 -49.32 75.16
C GLN A 311 43.31 -49.99 75.91
N MET A 312 44.54 -49.55 75.72
CA MET A 312 45.68 -50.03 76.49
C MET A 312 45.55 -49.72 78.04
N LEU A 313 45.01 -48.62 78.38
CA LEU A 313 44.70 -48.30 79.81
C LEU A 313 43.57 -49.09 80.39
N LYS A 314 42.69 -49.61 79.59
CA LYS A 314 41.54 -50.47 80.00
C LYS A 314 41.88 -51.93 80.04
N ASP A 315 42.96 -52.34 79.41
CA ASP A 315 43.42 -53.72 79.45
C ASP A 315 44.14 -54.02 80.74
N SER A 316 43.51 -54.82 81.58
CA SER A 316 43.93 -55.14 82.95
C SER A 316 45.25 -55.93 83.00
N ASP A 317 45.75 -56.46 81.90
CA ASP A 317 46.98 -57.22 81.84
C ASP A 317 48.23 -56.29 81.73
N ILE A 318 48.09 -55.05 81.29
CA ILE A 318 49.24 -54.08 81.29
C ILE A 318 49.42 -53.36 82.58
N THR A 319 48.38 -53.26 83.41
CA THR A 319 48.41 -52.55 84.72
C THR A 319 48.91 -53.45 85.83
N LYS A 320 49.19 -54.74 85.57
CA LYS A 320 49.64 -55.70 86.59
C LYS A 320 51.12 -56.11 86.47
N SER A 321 51.93 -55.35 85.76
CA SER A 321 53.39 -55.57 85.81
C SER A 321 54.07 -54.61 86.74
N PRO A 322 54.82 -55.06 87.70
CA PRO A 322 55.52 -54.24 88.73
C PRO A 322 56.65 -53.40 88.13
#